data_d5abdfe36ef409600ecbd4cfc8091935
#
_entry.id   d5abdfe36ef409600ecbd4cfc8091935
#
_cell.length_a   1.000
_cell.length_b   1.000
_cell.length_c   1.000
_cell.angle_alpha   90.00
_cell.angle_beta   90.00
_cell.angle_gamma   90.00
#
_symmetry.space_group_name_H-M   'P 1'
#
loop_
_entity.id
_entity.type
_entity.pdbx_description
1 polymer ?
#
loop_
_entity_poly.entity_id
_entity_poly.type
_entity_poly.pdbx_seq_one_letter_code
_entity_poly.pdbx_strand_id
1 'polypeptide(L)'
;VGSTLEEAGFDKNTTEAGIKGLMDFAQGLVPELKPEYLANSWAGLRPASFDGFPYIGPAPQMNNLWIGTAHFRSGLLLSTGTAEIMTRLLCDEDPPFDLAPFRVDRG
;
A
#
# COMPACT_ATOMS: atom_id res chain seq x y z
N VAL A 1 9.82 -1.45 -14.67
CA VAL A 1 9.60 -0.04 -14.33
C VAL A 1 8.20 0.12 -13.76
N GLY A 2 8.03 0.91 -12.75
CA GLY A 2 6.75 1.20 -12.09
C GLY A 2 6.90 2.36 -11.11
N SER A 3 5.83 2.95 -10.75
CA SER A 3 4.45 2.73 -11.12
C SER A 3 3.76 4.08 -11.29
N THR A 4 2.67 4.09 -12.02
CA THR A 4 1.70 5.18 -11.96
C THR A 4 0.84 5.07 -10.70
N LEU A 5 0.06 6.11 -10.43
CA LEU A 5 -0.99 6.12 -9.42
C LEU A 5 -2.23 6.74 -10.04
N GLU A 6 -3.30 5.96 -10.09
CA GLU A 6 -4.55 6.35 -10.74
C GLU A 6 -5.72 6.06 -9.80
N GLU A 7 -6.67 6.98 -9.71
CA GLU A 7 -7.90 6.79 -8.93
C GLU A 7 -8.94 6.06 -9.79
N ALA A 8 -8.81 4.76 -9.89
CA ALA A 8 -9.62 3.91 -10.76
C ALA A 8 -10.67 3.05 -10.00
N GLY A 9 -10.91 3.35 -8.72
CA GLY A 9 -11.80 2.53 -7.89
C GLY A 9 -11.30 1.09 -7.78
N PHE A 10 -12.08 0.13 -8.23
CA PHE A 10 -11.71 -1.30 -8.23
C PHE A 10 -11.25 -1.81 -9.61
N ASP A 11 -11.10 -0.93 -10.60
CA ASP A 11 -10.56 -1.32 -11.90
C ASP A 11 -9.07 -1.66 -11.80
N LYS A 12 -8.70 -2.83 -12.33
CA LYS A 12 -7.33 -3.33 -12.37
C LYS A 12 -6.77 -3.39 -13.80
N ASN A 13 -7.44 -2.76 -14.75
CA ASN A 13 -6.91 -2.67 -16.09
C ASN A 13 -5.77 -1.65 -16.15
N THR A 14 -4.79 -1.93 -17.01
CA THR A 14 -3.75 -0.96 -17.32
C THR A 14 -4.28 0.04 -18.34
N THR A 15 -3.84 1.30 -18.25
CA THR A 15 -4.17 2.34 -19.22
C THR A 15 -3.04 2.54 -20.22
N GLU A 16 -3.38 2.86 -21.47
CA GLU A 16 -2.37 3.17 -22.49
C GLU A 16 -1.50 4.37 -22.09
N ALA A 17 -2.12 5.38 -21.48
CA ALA A 17 -1.41 6.56 -20.99
C ALA A 17 -0.42 6.21 -19.88
N GLY A 18 -0.81 5.35 -18.95
CA GLY A 18 0.06 4.85 -17.87
C GLY A 18 1.25 4.07 -18.42
N ILE A 19 0.99 3.14 -19.34
CA ILE A 19 2.06 2.34 -19.98
C ILE A 19 3.02 3.25 -20.74
N LYS A 20 2.47 4.17 -21.55
CA LYS A 20 3.28 5.11 -22.31
C LYS A 20 4.15 5.98 -21.40
N GLY A 21 3.58 6.54 -20.35
CA GLY A 21 4.34 7.38 -19.40
C GLY A 21 5.48 6.63 -18.72
N LEU A 22 5.28 5.36 -18.37
CA LEU A 22 6.33 4.51 -17.79
C LEU A 22 7.41 4.15 -18.83
N MET A 23 7.03 3.95 -20.10
CA MET A 23 8.00 3.71 -21.17
C MET A 23 8.82 4.97 -21.47
N ASP A 24 8.18 6.13 -21.59
CA ASP A 24 8.87 7.41 -21.81
C ASP A 24 9.87 7.70 -20.67
N PHE A 25 9.47 7.44 -19.43
CA PHE A 25 10.36 7.57 -18.27
C PHE A 25 11.54 6.59 -18.33
N ALA A 26 11.28 5.33 -18.67
CA ALA A 26 12.33 4.31 -18.77
C ALA A 26 13.34 4.63 -19.88
N GLN A 27 12.86 5.10 -21.04
CA GLN A 27 13.71 5.53 -22.16
C GLN A 27 14.54 6.77 -21.80
N GLY A 28 14.00 7.67 -20.96
CA GLY A 28 14.76 8.81 -20.44
C GLY A 28 15.98 8.39 -19.60
N LEU A 29 15.91 7.23 -18.94
CA LEU A 29 17.02 6.66 -18.16
C LEU A 29 17.93 5.75 -19.00
N VAL A 30 17.35 5.00 -19.92
CA VAL A 30 18.04 4.02 -20.78
C VAL A 30 17.52 4.21 -22.21
N PRO A 31 18.16 5.09 -23.01
CA PRO A 31 17.69 5.46 -24.35
C PRO A 31 17.58 4.29 -25.33
N GLU A 32 18.31 3.22 -25.11
CA GLU A 32 18.30 2.02 -25.96
C GLU A 32 17.05 1.14 -25.77
N LEU A 33 16.23 1.41 -24.74
CA LEU A 33 14.97 0.70 -24.56
C LEU A 33 13.99 1.01 -25.69
N LYS A 34 13.42 -0.04 -26.26
CA LYS A 34 12.45 0.07 -27.35
C LYS A 34 11.08 -0.40 -26.88
N PRO A 35 9.98 0.14 -27.44
CA PRO A 35 8.62 -0.29 -27.08
C PRO A 35 8.38 -1.79 -27.21
N GLU A 36 8.99 -2.42 -28.21
CA GLU A 36 8.89 -3.87 -28.43
C GLU A 36 9.54 -4.74 -27.35
N TYR A 37 10.29 -4.13 -26.42
CA TYR A 37 10.85 -4.81 -25.26
C TYR A 37 9.85 -4.89 -24.09
N LEU A 38 8.67 -4.29 -24.22
CA LEU A 38 7.59 -4.44 -23.23
C LEU A 38 7.10 -5.89 -23.21
N ALA A 39 7.53 -6.64 -22.21
CA ALA A 39 7.17 -8.04 -22.08
C ALA A 39 5.79 -8.21 -21.43
N ASN A 40 5.45 -7.38 -20.45
CA ASN A 40 4.19 -7.46 -19.70
C ASN A 40 3.88 -6.16 -18.99
N SER A 41 2.59 -5.92 -18.74
CA SER A 41 2.10 -4.83 -17.89
C SER A 41 0.94 -5.32 -17.03
N TRP A 42 0.85 -4.80 -15.81
CA TRP A 42 -0.24 -5.12 -14.88
C TRP A 42 -0.53 -3.95 -13.96
N ALA A 43 -1.71 -3.96 -13.39
CA ALA A 43 -2.10 -3.04 -12.34
C ALA A 43 -2.57 -3.80 -11.09
N GLY A 44 -2.59 -3.11 -9.96
CA GLY A 44 -3.04 -3.65 -8.68
C GLY A 44 -3.62 -2.56 -7.80
N LEU A 45 -4.49 -2.95 -6.88
CA LEU A 45 -5.09 -2.02 -5.93
C LEU A 45 -4.18 -1.84 -4.72
N ARG A 46 -4.03 -0.61 -4.27
CA ARG A 46 -3.34 -0.29 -3.03
C ARG A 46 -4.39 0.10 -1.99
N PRO A 47 -4.45 -0.60 -0.83
CA PRO A 47 -5.36 -0.19 0.24
C PRO A 47 -4.88 1.14 0.82
N ALA A 48 -5.76 2.12 0.83
CA ALA A 48 -5.52 3.44 1.40
C ALA A 48 -6.54 3.74 2.50
N SER A 49 -6.18 4.64 3.41
CA SER A 49 -7.06 5.26 4.39
C SER A 49 -7.41 6.68 3.96
N PHE A 50 -8.36 7.30 4.64
CA PHE A 50 -8.79 8.67 4.34
C PHE A 50 -7.72 9.72 4.71
N ASP A 51 -6.85 9.40 5.67
CA ASP A 51 -5.84 10.30 6.24
C ASP A 51 -4.39 9.92 5.91
N GLY A 52 -4.19 8.82 5.19
CA GLY A 52 -2.86 8.33 4.80
C GLY A 52 -2.14 7.50 5.87
N PHE A 53 -2.68 7.37 7.09
CA PHE A 53 -2.12 6.49 8.12
C PHE A 53 -2.70 5.07 8.02
N PRO A 54 -1.92 4.02 8.26
CA PRO A 54 -2.45 2.66 8.28
C PRO A 54 -3.44 2.46 9.44
N TYR A 55 -4.31 1.47 9.30
CA TYR A 55 -5.14 0.98 10.39
C TYR A 55 -4.43 -0.19 11.06
N ILE A 56 -4.17 -0.08 12.38
CA ILE A 56 -3.50 -1.11 13.17
C ILE A 56 -4.21 -1.25 14.52
N GLY A 57 -4.73 -2.43 14.82
CA GLY A 57 -5.34 -2.72 16.12
C GLY A 57 -6.60 -3.57 16.04
N PRO A 58 -7.32 -3.69 17.15
CA PRO A 58 -8.54 -4.48 17.23
C PRO A 58 -9.66 -3.84 16.38
N ALA A 59 -10.46 -4.69 15.76
CA ALA A 59 -11.65 -4.25 15.05
C ALA A 59 -12.72 -3.78 16.05
N PRO A 60 -13.33 -2.61 15.85
CA PRO A 60 -14.43 -2.15 16.70
C PRO A 60 -15.59 -3.14 16.66
N GLN A 61 -16.22 -3.37 17.82
CA GLN A 61 -17.41 -4.20 17.96
C GLN A 61 -17.24 -5.69 17.58
N MET A 62 -16.02 -6.14 17.34
CA MET A 62 -15.74 -7.54 17.04
C MET A 62 -14.66 -8.08 17.96
N ASN A 63 -14.98 -9.18 18.64
CA ASN A 63 -14.00 -9.90 19.45
C ASN A 63 -13.10 -10.77 18.55
N ASN A 64 -11.84 -10.88 18.86
CA ASN A 64 -10.87 -11.74 18.17
C ASN A 64 -10.60 -11.37 16.68
N LEU A 65 -10.91 -10.15 16.27
CA LEU A 65 -10.53 -9.64 14.96
C LEU A 65 -9.55 -8.49 15.10
N TRP A 66 -8.41 -8.62 14.45
CA TRP A 66 -7.35 -7.62 14.43
C TRP A 66 -7.10 -7.17 12.99
N ILE A 67 -6.82 -5.89 12.82
CA ILE A 67 -6.68 -5.26 11.50
C ILE A 67 -5.29 -4.64 11.39
N GLY A 68 -4.60 -4.95 10.30
CA GLY A 68 -3.36 -4.31 9.88
C GLY A 68 -3.44 -4.05 8.38
N THR A 69 -3.85 -2.85 7.97
CA THR A 69 -4.10 -2.52 6.55
C THR A 69 -3.87 -1.04 6.23
N ALA A 70 -4.13 -0.68 4.99
CA ALA A 70 -4.05 0.70 4.49
C ALA A 70 -2.65 1.34 4.53
N HIS A 71 -1.61 0.54 4.40
CA HIS A 71 -0.22 1.01 4.35
C HIS A 71 0.14 1.70 3.02
N PHE A 72 -0.75 1.69 2.06
CA PHE A 72 -0.62 2.32 0.76
C PHE A 72 0.69 1.93 0.03
N ARG A 73 1.63 2.89 -0.12
CA ARG A 73 2.91 2.65 -0.80
C ARG A 73 3.99 2.06 0.11
N SER A 74 3.79 2.13 1.41
CA SER A 74 4.81 1.82 2.42
C SER A 74 4.63 0.45 3.08
N GLY A 75 3.76 -0.42 2.56
CA GLY A 75 3.43 -1.70 3.19
C GLY A 75 4.65 -2.59 3.45
N LEU A 76 5.55 -2.71 2.49
CA LEU A 76 6.78 -3.50 2.67
C LEU A 76 7.71 -2.84 3.69
N LEU A 77 7.91 -1.54 3.59
CA LEU A 77 8.78 -0.78 4.51
C LEU A 77 8.28 -0.85 5.96
N LEU A 78 6.98 -0.74 6.17
CA LEU A 78 6.37 -0.72 7.50
C LEU A 78 6.00 -2.13 8.03
N SER A 79 6.25 -3.19 7.26
CA SER A 79 5.81 -4.54 7.61
C SER A 79 6.38 -5.02 8.95
N THR A 80 7.65 -4.79 9.21
CA THR A 80 8.31 -5.22 10.46
C THR A 80 7.80 -4.44 11.66
N GLY A 81 7.61 -3.12 11.55
CA GLY A 81 7.02 -2.30 12.61
C GLY A 81 5.57 -2.67 12.89
N THR A 82 4.79 -2.93 11.84
CA THR A 82 3.41 -3.41 12.00
C THR A 82 3.36 -4.78 12.69
N ALA A 83 4.26 -5.69 12.32
CA ALA A 83 4.34 -7.00 12.94
C ALA A 83 4.71 -6.91 14.42
N GLU A 84 5.67 -6.08 14.79
CA GLU A 84 6.03 -5.83 16.20
C GLU A 84 4.84 -5.30 17.01
N ILE A 85 4.15 -4.27 16.50
CA ILE A 85 2.96 -3.70 17.15
C ILE A 85 1.88 -4.77 17.33
N MET A 86 1.55 -5.48 16.27
CA MET A 86 0.50 -6.51 16.31
C MET A 86 0.84 -7.64 17.25
N THR A 87 2.11 -8.06 17.32
CA THR A 87 2.56 -9.09 18.24
C THR A 87 2.36 -8.64 19.69
N ARG A 88 2.77 -7.43 20.05
CA ARG A 88 2.58 -6.90 21.39
C ARG A 88 1.11 -6.82 21.77
N LEU A 89 0.28 -6.25 20.89
CA LEU A 89 -1.16 -6.16 21.14
C LEU A 89 -1.82 -7.53 21.33
N LEU A 90 -1.41 -8.53 20.55
CA LEU A 90 -1.92 -9.90 20.65
C LEU A 90 -1.44 -10.63 21.92
N CYS A 91 -0.31 -10.21 22.48
CA CYS A 91 0.25 -10.75 23.73
C CYS A 91 -0.11 -9.93 24.97
N ASP A 92 -1.05 -8.97 24.86
CA ASP A 92 -1.43 -8.04 25.94
C ASP A 92 -0.23 -7.23 26.48
N GLU A 93 0.73 -6.91 25.62
CA GLU A 93 1.87 -6.06 25.92
C GLU A 93 1.64 -4.62 25.44
N ASP A 94 2.25 -3.65 26.11
CA ASP A 94 2.17 -2.26 25.70
C ASP A 94 2.88 -2.03 24.34
N PRO A 95 2.24 -1.32 23.42
CA PRO A 95 2.89 -0.93 22.16
C PRO A 95 4.03 0.06 22.43
N PRO A 96 5.01 0.15 21.51
CA PRO A 96 6.22 0.98 21.71
C PRO A 96 5.94 2.49 21.64
N PHE A 97 4.75 2.90 21.21
CA PHE A 97 4.30 4.31 21.11
C PHE A 97 2.77 4.39 21.11
N ASP A 98 2.24 5.62 21.18
CA ASP A 98 0.79 5.86 21.11
C ASP A 98 0.21 5.43 19.76
N LEU A 99 -0.78 4.54 19.79
CA LEU A 99 -1.47 4.03 18.62
C LEU A 99 -2.78 4.78 18.28
N ALA A 100 -3.13 5.84 18.99
CA ALA A 100 -4.34 6.61 18.72
C ALA A 100 -4.47 7.03 17.23
N PRO A 101 -3.39 7.47 16.55
CA PRO A 101 -3.44 7.83 15.13
C PRO A 101 -3.66 6.64 14.19
N PHE A 102 -3.54 5.40 14.67
CA PHE A 102 -3.63 4.18 13.86
C PHE A 102 -4.89 3.37 14.16
N ARG A 103 -5.72 3.82 15.09
CA ARG A 103 -6.93 3.09 15.47
C ARG A 103 -7.87 2.90 14.29
N VAL A 104 -8.58 1.77 14.29
CA VAL A 104 -9.52 1.42 13.22
C VAL A 104 -10.78 2.31 13.25
N ASP A 105 -11.15 2.79 14.43
CA ASP A 105 -12.32 3.63 14.69
C ASP A 105 -12.00 5.14 14.76
N ARG A 106 -10.82 5.56 14.29
CA ARG A 106 -10.50 6.97 14.16
C ARG A 106 -11.24 7.59 12.97
N GLY A 107 -11.76 8.77 13.11
CA GLY A 107 -12.46 9.52 12.05
C GLY A 107 -13.63 10.27 12.60
#